data_b06cb9f862f41f30692055fcc8b45f03
#
_entry.id   b06cb9f862f41f30692055fcc8b45f03
#
_cell.length_a   1.000
_cell.length_b   1.000
_cell.length_c   1.000
_cell.angle_alpha   90.00
_cell.angle_beta   90.00
_cell.angle_gamma   90.00
#
_symmetry.space_group_name_H-M   'P 1'
#
loop_
_entity.id
_entity.type
_entity.pdbx_description
1 polymer ?
#
loop_
_entity_poly.entity_id
_entity_poly.type
_entity_poly.pdbx_seq_one_letter_code
_entity_poly.pdbx_strand_id
1 'polypeptide(L)'
;HSALGHRYSLLTRLWPSNPFSRRYLQTRDDREGVRDADWVSGAALVHRREVGERLGGLDPQFFMYCEDVDFCYRARQAGWRTRYLPLVTVRHDIGGSAERVKPAMIRARHQSLWKYYRKHFRRNPVKDAVTYAGIFGRSAWLLLYDRLGGRRVK
;
A
#
# COMPACT_ATOMS: atom_id res chain seq x y z
N HIS A 1 -3.35 -1.55 -6.55
CA HIS A 1 -2.41 -0.44 -6.72
C HIS A 1 -1.09 -0.66 -5.99
N SER A 2 -1.09 -1.24 -4.82
CA SER A 2 0.09 -1.75 -4.16
C SER A 2 0.82 -2.81 -5.01
N ALA A 3 0.10 -3.51 -5.85
CA ALA A 3 0.64 -4.45 -6.82
C ALA A 3 1.68 -3.84 -7.78
N LEU A 4 1.54 -2.57 -8.17
CA LEU A 4 2.52 -1.90 -9.03
C LEU A 4 3.89 -1.79 -8.35
N GLY A 5 3.94 -1.46 -7.07
CA GLY A 5 5.20 -1.37 -6.33
C GLY A 5 5.93 -2.70 -6.21
N HIS A 6 5.19 -3.80 -6.09
CA HIS A 6 5.77 -5.14 -5.95
C HIS A 6 6.14 -5.77 -7.30
N ARG A 7 5.40 -5.47 -8.37
CA ARG A 7 5.68 -5.89 -9.75
C ARG A 7 7.08 -5.47 -10.23
N TYR A 8 7.63 -4.41 -9.66
CA TYR A 8 8.96 -3.88 -9.99
C TYR A 8 10.02 -4.24 -8.95
N SER A 9 9.74 -5.11 -7.98
CA SER A 9 10.80 -5.62 -7.12
C SER A 9 11.69 -6.57 -7.94
N LEU A 10 12.99 -6.50 -7.73
CA LEU A 10 13.96 -7.40 -8.34
C LEU A 10 13.57 -8.88 -8.12
N LEU A 11 13.08 -9.20 -6.93
CA LEU A 11 12.63 -10.54 -6.58
C LEU A 11 11.45 -11.00 -7.44
N THR A 12 10.46 -10.14 -7.69
CA THR A 12 9.31 -10.48 -8.55
C THR A 12 9.72 -10.58 -10.01
N ARG A 13 10.71 -9.80 -10.43
CA ARG A 13 11.22 -9.83 -11.82
C ARG A 13 12.04 -11.08 -12.10
N LEU A 14 12.87 -11.51 -11.14
CA LEU A 14 13.72 -12.70 -11.27
C LEU A 14 12.96 -13.99 -10.97
N TRP A 15 11.97 -13.93 -10.10
CA TRP A 15 11.16 -15.08 -9.70
C TRP A 15 9.69 -14.68 -9.56
N PRO A 16 8.93 -14.59 -10.68
CA PRO A 16 7.54 -14.11 -10.69
C PRO A 16 6.58 -14.95 -9.84
N SER A 17 6.86 -16.25 -9.72
CA SER A 17 6.03 -17.21 -8.97
C SER A 17 6.45 -17.38 -7.51
N ASN A 18 7.34 -16.54 -6.97
CA ASN A 18 7.76 -16.67 -5.58
C ASN A 18 6.57 -16.51 -4.61
N PRO A 19 6.55 -17.22 -3.47
CA PRO A 19 5.40 -17.26 -2.57
C PRO A 19 5.02 -15.89 -1.99
N PHE A 20 5.98 -14.99 -1.82
CA PHE A 20 5.73 -13.63 -1.34
C PHE A 20 4.99 -12.79 -2.38
N SER A 21 5.42 -12.82 -3.64
CA SER A 21 4.74 -12.14 -4.74
C SER A 21 3.35 -12.71 -4.99
N ARG A 22 3.19 -14.02 -4.96
CA ARG A 22 1.88 -14.69 -5.11
C ARG A 22 0.90 -14.28 -4.02
N ARG A 23 1.32 -14.29 -2.77
CA ARG A 23 0.50 -13.87 -1.63
C ARG A 23 0.13 -12.39 -1.70
N TYR A 24 1.07 -11.55 -2.13
CA TYR A 24 0.87 -10.11 -2.19
C TYR A 24 0.05 -9.66 -3.40
N LEU A 25 0.31 -10.25 -4.58
CA LEU A 25 -0.37 -9.87 -5.81
C LEU A 25 -1.75 -10.51 -5.92
N GLN A 26 -2.03 -11.52 -5.11
CA GLN A 26 -3.26 -12.32 -5.19
C GLN A 26 -3.58 -12.67 -6.66
N THR A 27 -2.55 -13.12 -7.40
CA THR A 27 -2.58 -13.36 -8.85
C THR A 27 -3.34 -14.61 -9.26
N ARG A 28 -3.93 -15.34 -8.31
CA ARG A 28 -4.82 -16.45 -8.63
C ARG A 28 -6.22 -15.95 -8.98
N ASP A 29 -6.91 -16.71 -9.78
CA ASP A 29 -8.29 -16.53 -10.30
C ASP A 29 -9.40 -16.39 -9.24
N ASP A 30 -9.06 -16.06 -8.02
CA ASP A 30 -9.97 -15.85 -6.89
C ASP A 30 -10.69 -14.48 -6.94
N ARG A 31 -10.86 -13.91 -8.14
CA ARG A 31 -11.61 -12.66 -8.30
C ARG A 31 -13.13 -12.89 -8.19
N GLU A 32 -13.55 -14.13 -8.28
CA GLU A 32 -14.94 -14.55 -8.30
C GLU A 32 -15.41 -15.00 -6.92
N GLY A 33 -15.41 -14.16 -5.92
CA GLY A 33 -15.97 -14.53 -4.63
C GLY A 33 -15.72 -13.54 -3.52
N VAL A 34 -16.62 -13.52 -2.55
CA VAL A 34 -16.44 -12.79 -1.30
C VAL A 34 -15.34 -13.45 -0.49
N ARG A 35 -14.31 -12.71 -0.12
CA ARG A 35 -13.17 -13.24 0.63
C ARG A 35 -12.65 -12.26 1.67
N ASP A 36 -12.03 -12.79 2.69
CA ASP A 36 -11.30 -11.97 3.66
C ASP A 36 -10.00 -11.45 3.03
N ALA A 37 -9.70 -10.20 3.32
CA ALA A 37 -8.52 -9.50 2.85
C ALA A 37 -7.80 -8.83 4.02
N ASP A 38 -6.48 -8.71 3.94
CA ASP A 38 -5.73 -7.98 4.95
C ASP A 38 -6.06 -6.48 4.92
N TRP A 39 -6.33 -5.96 3.72
CA TRP A 39 -6.74 -4.59 3.48
C TRP A 39 -7.36 -4.44 2.08
N VAL A 40 -8.15 -3.38 1.89
CA VAL A 40 -8.73 -2.98 0.61
C VAL A 40 -8.37 -1.53 0.31
N SER A 41 -8.35 -1.16 -0.97
CA SER A 41 -7.99 0.19 -1.38
C SER A 41 -9.02 1.21 -0.97
N GLY A 42 -8.57 2.36 -0.48
CA GLY A 42 -9.39 3.53 -0.18
C GLY A 42 -10.17 4.09 -1.37
N ALA A 43 -9.84 3.68 -2.59
CA ALA A 43 -10.61 4.03 -3.79
C ALA A 43 -12.08 3.54 -3.73
N ALA A 44 -12.33 2.45 -2.98
CA ALA A 44 -13.68 1.92 -2.76
C ALA A 44 -13.73 1.17 -1.42
N LEU A 45 -13.54 1.90 -0.33
CA LEU A 45 -13.61 1.37 1.03
C LEU A 45 -14.95 1.77 1.67
N VAL A 46 -15.76 0.78 2.01
CA VAL A 46 -17.00 0.96 2.76
C VAL A 46 -16.85 0.29 4.12
N HIS A 47 -17.30 0.93 5.17
CA HIS A 47 -17.27 0.38 6.53
C HIS A 47 -18.56 0.72 7.28
N ARG A 48 -18.86 -0.05 8.31
CA ARG A 48 -19.95 0.28 9.22
C ARG A 48 -19.63 1.56 9.98
N ARG A 49 -20.65 2.39 10.24
CA ARG A 49 -20.49 3.64 10.98
C ARG A 49 -19.81 3.42 12.33
N GLU A 50 -20.24 2.40 13.07
CA GLU A 50 -19.68 2.04 14.38
C GLU A 50 -18.17 1.75 14.35
N VAL A 51 -17.66 1.18 13.25
CA VAL A 51 -16.23 0.94 13.06
C VAL A 51 -15.50 2.26 12.89
N GLY A 52 -16.02 3.14 12.05
CA GLY A 52 -15.46 4.47 11.86
C GLY A 52 -15.41 5.28 13.14
N GLU A 53 -16.50 5.31 13.90
CA GLU A 53 -16.59 6.02 15.18
C GLU A 53 -15.64 5.44 16.22
N ARG A 54 -15.59 4.12 16.38
CA ARG A 54 -14.71 3.44 17.33
C ARG A 54 -13.22 3.62 17.02
N LEU A 55 -12.86 3.68 15.74
CA LEU A 55 -11.47 3.83 15.31
C LEU A 55 -11.05 5.29 15.12
N GLY A 56 -11.98 6.25 15.21
CA GLY A 56 -11.71 7.66 14.94
C GLY A 56 -11.47 7.96 13.46
N GLY A 57 -12.01 7.14 12.56
CA GLY A 57 -11.84 7.31 11.11
C GLY A 57 -10.44 6.98 10.60
N LEU A 58 -10.07 7.59 9.47
CA LEU A 58 -8.72 7.54 8.91
C LEU A 58 -7.77 8.38 9.77
N ASP A 59 -6.54 7.88 9.98
CA ASP A 59 -5.56 8.59 10.78
C ASP A 59 -4.97 9.77 9.99
N PRO A 60 -5.14 11.02 10.46
CA PRO A 60 -4.70 12.22 9.75
C PRO A 60 -3.17 12.36 9.61
N GLN A 61 -2.39 11.54 10.30
CA GLN A 61 -0.95 11.50 10.07
C GLN A 61 -0.58 11.02 8.66
N PHE A 62 -1.50 10.29 7.98
CA PHE A 62 -1.33 9.84 6.61
C PHE A 62 -2.01 10.83 5.65
N PHE A 63 -1.24 11.74 5.09
CA PHE A 63 -1.76 12.67 4.08
C PHE A 63 -2.22 11.93 2.81
N MET A 64 -1.44 10.93 2.38
CA MET A 64 -1.71 10.10 1.22
C MET A 64 -0.90 8.80 1.32
N TYR A 65 -1.49 7.70 0.88
CA TYR A 65 -0.96 6.33 0.99
C TYR A 65 -0.89 5.80 2.43
N CYS A 66 -1.21 4.53 2.58
CA CYS A 66 -1.28 3.77 3.82
C CYS A 66 -2.39 4.17 4.80
N GLU A 67 -3.22 5.17 4.53
CA GLU A 67 -4.39 5.52 5.32
C GLU A 67 -5.42 4.38 5.34
N ASP A 68 -5.63 3.75 4.20
CA ASP A 68 -6.51 2.59 4.00
C ASP A 68 -5.93 1.32 4.65
N VAL A 69 -4.64 1.11 4.48
CA VAL A 69 -3.92 -0.02 5.11
C VAL A 69 -3.95 0.11 6.62
N ASP A 70 -3.70 1.31 7.16
CA ASP A 70 -3.75 1.60 8.59
C ASP A 70 -5.15 1.37 9.16
N PHE A 71 -6.18 1.87 8.47
CA PHE A 71 -7.57 1.70 8.89
C PHE A 71 -7.96 0.21 8.96
N CYS A 72 -7.69 -0.55 7.90
CA CYS A 72 -7.97 -1.98 7.86
C CYS A 72 -7.17 -2.75 8.94
N TYR A 73 -5.92 -2.35 9.19
CA TYR A 73 -5.11 -2.95 10.24
C TYR A 73 -5.71 -2.70 11.62
N ARG A 74 -6.08 -1.45 11.95
CA ARG A 74 -6.73 -1.10 13.22
C ARG A 74 -8.09 -1.78 13.38
N ALA A 75 -8.87 -1.88 12.31
CA ALA A 75 -10.15 -2.59 12.31
C ALA A 75 -9.94 -4.07 12.70
N ARG A 76 -8.95 -4.73 12.10
CA ARG A 76 -8.61 -6.12 12.44
C ARG A 76 -8.13 -6.27 13.89
N GLN A 77 -7.32 -5.35 14.40
CA GLN A 77 -6.90 -5.37 15.81
C GLN A 77 -8.08 -5.18 16.78
N ALA A 78 -9.13 -4.50 16.34
CA ALA A 78 -10.39 -4.33 17.08
C ALA A 78 -11.41 -5.48 16.88
N GLY A 79 -11.01 -6.57 16.21
CA GLY A 79 -11.84 -7.76 15.99
C GLY A 79 -12.75 -7.72 14.75
N TRP A 80 -12.61 -6.70 13.90
CA TRP A 80 -13.36 -6.60 12.64
C TRP A 80 -12.65 -7.31 11.50
N ARG A 81 -13.43 -7.80 10.51
CA ARG A 81 -12.89 -8.40 9.29
C ARG A 81 -12.98 -7.42 8.13
N THR A 82 -11.93 -7.37 7.33
CA THR A 82 -11.96 -6.71 6.03
C THR A 82 -12.31 -7.73 4.96
N ARG A 83 -13.30 -7.43 4.12
CA ARG A 83 -13.78 -8.35 3.08
C ARG A 83 -13.71 -7.69 1.70
N TYR A 84 -13.20 -8.42 0.74
CA TYR A 84 -13.33 -8.08 -0.67
C TYR A 84 -14.67 -8.56 -1.20
N LEU A 85 -15.44 -7.66 -1.82
CA LEU A 85 -16.76 -7.94 -2.39
C LEU A 85 -16.70 -7.67 -3.90
N PRO A 86 -16.69 -8.69 -4.77
CA PRO A 86 -16.65 -8.53 -6.22
C PRO A 86 -18.03 -8.24 -6.84
N LEU A 87 -18.94 -7.64 -6.09
CA LEU A 87 -20.33 -7.38 -6.51
C LEU A 87 -20.46 -6.15 -7.42
N VAL A 88 -19.48 -5.23 -7.33
CA VAL A 88 -19.46 -3.98 -8.09
C VAL A 88 -18.05 -3.71 -8.60
N THR A 89 -17.98 -3.07 -9.76
CA THR A 89 -16.72 -2.59 -10.34
C THR A 89 -16.67 -1.08 -10.19
N VAL A 90 -15.60 -0.58 -9.57
CA VAL A 90 -15.33 0.85 -9.45
C VAL A 90 -14.20 1.21 -10.39
N ARG A 91 -14.47 2.15 -11.31
CA ARG A 91 -13.42 2.74 -12.14
C ARG A 91 -12.72 3.84 -11.34
N HIS A 92 -11.44 3.67 -11.15
CA HIS A 92 -10.59 4.64 -10.47
C HIS A 92 -9.48 5.11 -11.41
N ASP A 93 -9.55 6.37 -11.83
CA ASP A 93 -8.54 6.96 -12.72
C ASP A 93 -7.29 7.32 -11.89
N ILE A 94 -6.29 6.45 -12.08
CA ILE A 94 -5.03 6.56 -11.37
C ILE A 94 -4.14 7.55 -12.07
N GLY A 95 -3.70 8.55 -11.33
CA GLY A 95 -2.63 9.43 -11.79
C GLY A 95 -3.09 10.74 -12.40
N GLY A 96 -4.37 11.01 -12.58
CA GLY A 96 -4.83 12.28 -13.14
C GLY A 96 -4.26 13.52 -12.45
N SER A 97 -4.19 13.49 -11.12
CA SER A 97 -3.55 14.54 -10.31
C SER A 97 -2.10 14.23 -9.95
N ALA A 98 -1.72 12.94 -9.85
CA ALA A 98 -0.42 12.50 -9.35
C ALA A 98 0.67 12.44 -10.44
N GLU A 99 0.32 12.36 -11.73
CA GLU A 99 1.32 12.32 -12.80
C GLU A 99 2.14 13.61 -12.92
N ARG A 100 1.55 14.75 -12.59
CA ARG A 100 2.21 16.06 -12.63
C ARG A 100 3.18 16.31 -11.47
N VAL A 101 3.09 15.51 -10.38
CA VAL A 101 3.82 15.76 -9.11
C VAL A 101 4.54 14.51 -8.63
N LYS A 102 5.06 13.70 -9.58
CA LYS A 102 5.73 12.42 -9.33
C LYS A 102 6.73 12.41 -8.17
N PRO A 103 7.70 13.33 -8.08
CA PRO A 103 8.69 13.29 -7.00
C PRO A 103 8.09 13.49 -5.61
N ALA A 104 7.07 14.36 -5.50
CA ALA A 104 6.36 14.58 -4.23
C ALA A 104 5.58 13.33 -3.81
N MET A 105 4.92 12.66 -4.77
CA MET A 105 4.17 11.43 -4.51
C MET A 105 5.08 10.25 -4.14
N ILE A 106 6.27 10.16 -4.76
CA ILE A 106 7.28 9.17 -4.37
C ILE A 106 7.67 9.40 -2.90
N ARG A 107 7.98 10.64 -2.52
CA ARG A 107 8.34 10.98 -1.12
C ARG A 107 7.19 10.69 -0.16
N ALA A 108 5.99 11.19 -0.45
CA ALA A 108 4.81 11.00 0.39
C ALA A 108 4.53 9.51 0.65
N ARG A 109 4.60 8.67 -0.39
CA ARG A 109 4.42 7.23 -0.27
C ARG A 109 5.43 6.58 0.67
N HIS A 110 6.71 6.91 0.53
CA HIS A 110 7.75 6.30 1.36
C HIS A 110 7.73 6.83 2.79
N GLN A 111 7.37 8.10 2.98
CA GLN A 111 7.12 8.67 4.31
C GLN A 111 5.93 7.99 5.00
N SER A 112 4.82 7.76 4.29
CA SER A 112 3.65 7.05 4.82
C SER A 112 3.96 5.60 5.16
N LEU A 113 4.74 4.90 4.32
CA LEU A 113 5.23 3.55 4.64
C LEU A 113 6.06 3.52 5.93
N TRP A 114 6.94 4.50 6.12
CA TRP A 114 7.75 4.59 7.33
C TRP A 114 6.90 4.93 8.56
N LYS A 115 5.94 5.85 8.44
CA LYS A 115 4.98 6.16 9.51
C LYS A 115 4.17 4.92 9.91
N TYR A 116 3.65 4.18 8.92
CA TYR A 116 2.92 2.93 9.15
C TYR A 116 3.78 1.88 9.86
N TYR A 117 5.02 1.67 9.40
CA TYR A 117 5.95 0.77 10.06
C TYR A 117 6.21 1.19 11.51
N ARG A 118 6.52 2.44 11.75
CA ARG A 118 6.77 2.96 13.11
C ARG A 118 5.58 2.81 14.03
N LYS A 119 4.39 3.03 13.53
CA LYS A 119 3.15 2.94 14.31
C LYS A 119 2.85 1.52 14.76
N HIS A 120 3.06 0.53 13.90
CA HIS A 120 2.59 -0.82 14.13
C HIS A 120 3.67 -1.88 14.38
N PHE A 121 4.89 -1.67 13.90
CA PHE A 121 5.91 -2.73 13.85
C PHE A 121 7.24 -2.39 14.51
N ARG A 122 7.43 -1.17 14.95
CA ARG A 122 8.67 -0.75 15.60
C ARG A 122 8.88 -1.51 16.89
N ARG A 123 9.93 -2.36 16.94
CA ARG A 123 10.25 -3.18 18.13
C ARG A 123 11.75 -3.46 18.30
N ASN A 124 12.56 -3.25 17.27
CA ASN A 124 13.96 -3.65 17.29
C ASN A 124 14.81 -2.66 16.49
N PRO A 125 15.82 -2.01 17.10
CA PRO A 125 16.62 -0.96 16.45
C PRO A 125 17.29 -1.40 15.15
N VAL A 126 17.80 -2.65 15.11
CA VAL A 126 18.45 -3.18 13.89
C VAL A 126 17.45 -3.36 12.76
N LYS A 127 16.28 -3.97 13.06
CA LYS A 127 15.20 -4.12 12.07
C LYS A 127 14.68 -2.75 11.62
N ASP A 128 14.56 -1.81 12.55
CA ASP A 128 14.13 -0.44 12.26
C ASP A 128 15.11 0.25 11.30
N ALA A 129 16.42 0.14 11.54
CA ALA A 129 17.45 0.70 10.69
C ALA A 129 17.46 0.08 9.28
N VAL A 130 17.36 -1.26 9.19
CA VAL A 130 17.27 -1.98 7.91
C VAL A 130 16.02 -1.58 7.13
N THR A 131 14.87 -1.50 7.82
CA THR A 131 13.60 -1.10 7.19
C THR A 131 13.66 0.34 6.71
N TYR A 132 14.22 1.25 7.50
CA TYR A 132 14.44 2.64 7.12
C TYR A 132 15.31 2.73 5.87
N ALA A 133 16.47 2.08 5.88
CA ALA A 133 17.39 2.07 4.76
C ALA A 133 16.74 1.51 3.48
N GLY A 134 15.96 0.43 3.59
CA GLY A 134 15.22 -0.15 2.47
C GLY A 134 14.16 0.80 1.89
N ILE A 135 13.36 1.41 2.76
CA ILE A 135 12.29 2.36 2.33
C ILE A 135 12.92 3.59 1.67
N PHE A 136 13.85 4.25 2.33
CA PHE A 136 14.40 5.53 1.83
C PHE A 136 15.46 5.34 0.74
N GLY A 137 16.21 4.24 0.76
CA GLY A 137 17.09 3.86 -0.34
C GLY A 137 16.31 3.64 -1.64
N ARG A 138 15.17 2.94 -1.56
CA ARG A 138 14.25 2.82 -2.70
C ARG A 138 13.68 4.17 -3.16
N SER A 139 13.31 5.03 -2.22
CA SER A 139 12.83 6.38 -2.55
C SER A 139 13.87 7.18 -3.32
N ALA A 140 15.11 7.19 -2.82
CA ALA A 140 16.24 7.88 -3.46
C ALA A 140 16.51 7.34 -4.87
N TRP A 141 16.51 6.01 -5.03
CA TRP A 141 16.65 5.37 -6.33
C TRP A 141 15.57 5.80 -7.33
N LEU A 142 14.32 5.79 -6.92
CA LEU A 142 13.19 6.17 -7.79
C LEU A 142 13.25 7.65 -8.18
N LEU A 143 13.66 8.52 -7.26
CA LEU A 143 13.85 9.96 -7.52
C LEU A 143 15.03 10.21 -8.48
N LEU A 144 16.12 9.47 -8.31
CA LEU A 144 17.27 9.55 -9.21
C LEU A 144 16.90 9.05 -10.62
N TYR A 145 16.22 7.91 -10.71
CA TYR A 145 15.75 7.35 -11.97
C TYR A 145 14.82 8.31 -12.72
N ASP A 146 13.92 8.97 -12.01
CA ASP A 146 13.01 9.97 -12.59
C ASP A 146 13.77 11.20 -13.11
N ARG A 147 14.79 11.67 -12.36
CA ARG A 147 15.66 12.77 -12.77
C ARG A 147 16.51 12.46 -14.02
N LEU A 148 16.96 11.22 -14.16
CA LEU A 148 17.78 10.77 -15.28
C LEU A 148 16.95 10.47 -16.54
N GLY A 149 15.67 10.87 -16.58
CA GLY A 149 14.81 10.68 -17.75
C GLY A 149 14.39 9.22 -17.96
N GLY A 150 14.41 8.42 -16.88
CA GLY A 150 13.96 7.03 -16.92
C GLY A 150 12.56 6.93 -17.52
N ARG A 151 12.40 6.09 -18.56
CA ARG A 151 11.16 5.92 -19.32
C ARG A 151 9.97 5.78 -18.39
N ARG A 152 8.94 6.55 -18.66
CA ARG A 152 7.63 6.45 -18.01
C ARG A 152 7.17 5.00 -18.09
N VAL A 153 7.18 4.31 -16.99
CA VAL A 153 6.50 3.03 -16.88
C VAL A 153 5.02 3.36 -16.78
N LYS A 154 4.32 3.17 -17.90
CA LYS A 154 2.86 3.25 -17.98
C LYS A 154 2.19 2.19 -17.07
#